data_257aa716e5ae7cb336ba245dc941d281
#
_entry.id   257aa716e5ae7cb336ba245dc941d281
#
_cell.length_a   1.000
_cell.length_b   1.000
_cell.length_c   1.000
_cell.angle_alpha   90.00
_cell.angle_beta   90.00
_cell.angle_gamma   90.00
#
_symmetry.space_group_name_H-M   'P 1'
#
loop_
_entity.id
_entity.type
_entity.pdbx_description
1 polymer ?
#
loop_
_entity_poly.entity_id
_entity_poly.type
_entity_poly.pdbx_seq_one_letter_code
_entity_poly.pdbx_strand_id
1 'polypeptide(L)'
;MTGGLKMIEFDKQISRKDTESVKWDAIAETYQMDDLLPLWVADMDFLSPGGVAKAFSEYIKHGIFGYATLSDKLYQAIIHWERQHHAVELTKENIVFTSGVLTSLAAAVQTFTKPGDSILIHDPVYPPFSSIIETNQRHIVRSSLLEK
;
A
#
# COMPACT_ATOMS: atom_id res chain seq x y z
N MET A 1 4.62 35.07 -2.30
CA MET A 1 3.67 34.67 -1.23
C MET A 1 4.01 33.25 -0.83
N THR A 2 4.76 33.12 0.24
CA THR A 2 5.17 31.83 0.83
C THR A 2 3.97 31.24 1.53
N GLY A 3 3.20 30.42 0.81
CA GLY A 3 2.19 29.57 1.42
C GLY A 3 2.90 28.51 2.25
N GLY A 4 3.09 28.77 3.54
CA GLY A 4 3.66 27.82 4.48
C GLY A 4 2.87 26.51 4.39
N LEU A 5 3.57 25.40 4.33
CA LEU A 5 3.00 24.07 4.48
C LEU A 5 2.24 24.07 5.81
N LYS A 6 0.90 24.05 5.72
CA LYS A 6 0.07 23.94 6.91
C LYS A 6 0.43 22.61 7.56
N MET A 7 0.97 22.65 8.78
CA MET A 7 1.29 21.44 9.51
C MET A 7 0.03 20.60 9.66
N ILE A 8 0.17 19.28 9.52
CA ILE A 8 -0.92 18.34 9.73
C ILE A 8 -1.24 18.35 11.23
N GLU A 9 -2.48 18.57 11.57
CA GLU A 9 -2.99 18.53 12.93
C GLU A 9 -3.38 17.07 13.24
N PHE A 10 -2.48 16.32 13.86
CA PHE A 10 -2.68 14.90 14.14
C PHE A 10 -3.72 14.61 15.23
N ASP A 11 -4.00 15.58 16.09
CA ASP A 11 -5.01 15.45 17.15
C ASP A 11 -6.43 15.72 16.68
N LYS A 12 -6.58 16.22 15.45
CA LYS A 12 -7.89 16.51 14.87
C LYS A 12 -8.58 15.22 14.46
N GLN A 13 -9.68 14.91 15.13
CA GLN A 13 -10.54 13.81 14.73
C GLN A 13 -11.31 14.14 13.45
N ILE A 14 -11.21 13.23 12.48
CA ILE A 14 -11.91 13.33 11.20
C ILE A 14 -12.75 12.06 11.05
N SER A 15 -14.07 12.22 11.01
CA SER A 15 -14.94 11.07 10.76
C SER A 15 -14.74 10.57 9.33
N ARG A 16 -14.61 9.26 9.20
CA ARG A 16 -14.60 8.55 7.92
C ARG A 16 -15.81 7.63 7.76
N LYS A 17 -16.79 7.75 8.67
CA LYS A 17 -18.08 7.06 8.53
C LYS A 17 -18.86 7.68 7.39
N ASP A 18 -19.61 6.87 6.67
CA ASP A 18 -20.43 7.26 5.51
C ASP A 18 -19.59 7.83 4.35
N THR A 19 -18.36 7.31 4.19
CA THR A 19 -17.45 7.70 3.11
C THR A 19 -17.04 6.51 2.21
N GLU A 20 -17.76 5.40 2.31
CA GLU A 20 -17.44 4.14 1.64
C GLU A 20 -16.07 3.57 2.09
N SER A 21 -15.64 3.93 3.29
CA SER A 21 -14.39 3.45 3.88
C SER A 21 -14.52 1.98 4.30
N VAL A 22 -13.77 1.09 3.67
CA VAL A 22 -13.71 -0.31 4.09
C VAL A 22 -13.37 -0.44 5.57
N LYS A 23 -12.42 0.38 6.07
CA LYS A 23 -11.99 0.36 7.46
C LYS A 23 -13.11 0.68 8.45
N TRP A 24 -13.96 1.67 8.12
CA TRP A 24 -14.98 2.18 9.02
C TRP A 24 -16.40 1.68 8.71
N ASP A 25 -16.76 1.62 7.43
CA ASP A 25 -18.14 1.36 7.04
C ASP A 25 -18.43 -0.15 6.85
N ALA A 26 -17.39 -0.99 6.66
CA ALA A 26 -17.58 -2.42 6.53
C ALA A 26 -17.46 -3.22 7.87
N ILE A 27 -17.31 -2.55 9.02
CA ILE A 27 -17.13 -3.21 10.32
C ILE A 27 -18.33 -4.09 10.66
N ALA A 28 -19.54 -3.52 10.60
CA ALA A 28 -20.77 -4.19 10.99
C ALA A 28 -21.03 -5.44 10.13
N GLU A 29 -20.77 -5.36 8.84
CA GLU A 29 -20.90 -6.51 7.93
C GLU A 29 -19.83 -7.58 8.19
N THR A 30 -18.56 -7.16 8.38
CA THR A 30 -17.42 -8.07 8.51
C THR A 30 -17.41 -8.80 9.85
N TYR A 31 -17.71 -8.09 10.95
CA TYR A 31 -17.57 -8.61 12.31
C TYR A 31 -18.89 -8.83 13.02
N GLN A 32 -20.04 -8.50 12.41
CA GLN A 32 -21.37 -8.56 13.01
C GLN A 32 -21.49 -7.72 14.30
N MET A 33 -20.68 -6.66 14.39
CA MET A 33 -20.59 -5.69 15.48
C MET A 33 -20.32 -4.30 14.89
N ASP A 34 -20.94 -3.25 15.45
CA ASP A 34 -20.86 -1.88 14.94
C ASP A 34 -20.08 -0.90 15.84
N ASP A 35 -19.74 -1.32 17.06
CA ASP A 35 -19.08 -0.50 18.09
C ASP A 35 -17.56 -0.78 18.20
N LEU A 36 -16.97 -1.47 17.22
CA LEU A 36 -15.55 -1.80 17.24
C LEU A 36 -14.66 -0.63 16.84
N LEU A 37 -13.51 -0.51 17.51
CA LEU A 37 -12.43 0.35 17.05
C LEU A 37 -11.67 -0.33 15.91
N PRO A 38 -11.66 0.26 14.69
CA PRO A 38 -11.08 -0.40 13.53
C PRO A 38 -9.56 -0.32 13.51
N LEU A 39 -8.90 -1.44 13.75
CA LEU A 39 -7.44 -1.61 13.64
C LEU A 39 -7.04 -2.67 12.59
N TRP A 40 -7.95 -3.05 11.72
CA TRP A 40 -7.81 -4.18 10.78
C TRP A 40 -7.36 -3.77 9.36
N VAL A 41 -7.58 -2.51 8.97
CA VAL A 41 -7.10 -1.95 7.69
C VAL A 41 -6.00 -0.93 7.99
N ALA A 42 -4.86 -1.09 7.35
CA ALA A 42 -3.68 -0.25 7.57
C ALA A 42 -3.70 1.05 6.75
N ASP A 43 -4.84 1.72 6.68
CA ASP A 43 -4.94 3.07 6.14
C ASP A 43 -5.00 4.11 7.28
N MET A 44 -4.52 5.31 7.02
CA MET A 44 -4.44 6.37 8.02
C MET A 44 -5.74 7.18 8.10
N ASP A 45 -6.07 7.62 9.33
CA ASP A 45 -7.23 8.48 9.60
C ASP A 45 -6.83 9.99 9.68
N PHE A 46 -5.63 10.32 9.22
CA PHE A 46 -5.13 11.68 9.14
C PHE A 46 -5.28 12.26 7.74
N LEU A 47 -5.39 13.60 7.68
CA LEU A 47 -5.37 14.30 6.40
C LEU A 47 -4.08 14.02 5.63
N SER A 48 -4.20 13.82 4.34
CA SER A 48 -3.03 13.77 3.47
C SER A 48 -2.24 15.07 3.49
N PRO A 49 -0.91 15.02 3.32
CA PRO A 49 -0.10 16.23 3.20
C PRO A 49 -0.66 17.18 2.15
N GLY A 50 -0.66 18.49 2.46
CA GLY A 50 -1.26 19.50 1.58
C GLY A 50 -0.69 19.54 0.16
N GLY A 51 0.57 19.12 -0.02
CA GLY A 51 1.19 18.96 -1.34
C GLY A 51 0.50 17.92 -2.21
N VAL A 52 0.03 16.81 -1.61
CA VAL A 52 -0.70 15.76 -2.32
C VAL A 52 -2.05 16.29 -2.81
N ALA A 53 -2.83 16.89 -1.91
CA ALA A 53 -4.14 17.47 -2.26
C ALA A 53 -4.01 18.56 -3.34
N LYS A 54 -2.96 19.40 -3.27
CA LYS A 54 -2.67 20.41 -4.27
C LYS A 54 -2.38 19.79 -5.64
N ALA A 55 -1.51 18.78 -5.71
CA ALA A 55 -1.16 18.11 -6.96
C ALA A 55 -2.37 17.47 -7.64
N PHE A 56 -3.24 16.80 -6.86
CA PHE A 56 -4.50 16.26 -7.38
C PHE A 56 -5.42 17.36 -7.89
N SER A 57 -5.58 18.48 -7.15
CA SER A 57 -6.42 19.58 -7.58
C SER A 57 -5.94 20.23 -8.88
N GLU A 58 -4.63 20.37 -9.07
CA GLU A 58 -4.04 20.89 -10.32
C GLU A 58 -4.29 19.93 -11.48
N TYR A 59 -4.16 18.63 -11.28
CA TYR A 59 -4.44 17.63 -12.30
C TYR A 59 -5.93 17.61 -12.70
N ILE A 60 -6.83 17.68 -11.71
CA ILE A 60 -8.29 17.76 -11.95
C ILE A 60 -8.65 19.01 -12.75
N LYS A 61 -8.04 20.17 -12.47
CA LYS A 61 -8.26 21.41 -13.23
C LYS A 61 -7.86 21.29 -14.69
N HIS A 62 -6.90 20.45 -15.02
CA HIS A 62 -6.54 20.18 -16.41
C HIS A 62 -7.70 19.53 -17.18
N GLY A 63 -8.52 18.70 -16.53
CA GLY A 63 -9.80 18.19 -17.04
C GLY A 63 -9.73 17.16 -18.16
N ILE A 64 -8.53 16.71 -18.55
CA ILE A 64 -8.34 15.68 -19.58
C ILE A 64 -7.63 14.49 -18.95
N PHE A 65 -8.33 13.36 -18.88
CA PHE A 65 -7.86 12.13 -18.26
C PHE A 65 -7.59 11.09 -19.35
N GLY A 66 -6.35 11.00 -19.78
CA GLY A 66 -5.91 10.05 -20.79
C GLY A 66 -4.93 9.02 -20.23
N TYR A 67 -4.30 8.26 -21.11
CA TYR A 67 -3.23 7.35 -20.72
C TYR A 67 -2.00 8.15 -20.29
N ALA A 68 -1.50 7.86 -19.10
CA ALA A 68 -0.29 8.49 -18.57
C ALA A 68 0.96 7.65 -18.88
N THR A 69 2.08 8.34 -19.07
CA THR A 69 3.40 7.71 -19.17
C THR A 69 4.11 7.72 -17.82
N LEU A 70 4.98 6.74 -17.61
CA LEU A 70 5.88 6.72 -16.45
C LEU A 70 7.02 7.72 -16.70
N SER A 71 6.95 8.87 -16.03
CA SER A 71 7.94 9.94 -16.22
C SER A 71 9.25 9.63 -15.49
N ASP A 72 10.37 10.17 -15.99
CA ASP A 72 11.65 10.08 -15.29
C ASP A 72 11.61 10.75 -13.91
N LYS A 73 10.78 11.78 -13.73
CA LYS A 73 10.56 12.40 -12.42
C LYS A 73 10.01 11.42 -11.39
N LEU A 74 9.12 10.52 -11.79
CA LEU A 74 8.57 9.50 -10.91
C LEU A 74 9.66 8.50 -10.50
N TYR A 75 10.46 8.00 -11.46
CA TYR A 75 11.58 7.11 -11.15
C TYR A 75 12.59 7.76 -10.22
N GLN A 76 12.98 9.01 -10.48
CA GLN A 76 13.91 9.73 -9.63
C GLN A 76 13.37 9.97 -8.20
N ALA A 77 12.07 10.23 -8.06
CA ALA A 77 11.44 10.37 -6.76
C ALA A 77 11.52 9.05 -5.94
N ILE A 78 11.25 7.91 -6.58
CA ILE A 78 11.36 6.59 -5.95
C ILE A 78 12.82 6.29 -5.56
N ILE A 79 13.75 6.44 -6.48
CA ILE A 79 15.18 6.19 -6.26
C ILE A 79 15.70 7.05 -5.11
N HIS A 80 15.33 8.34 -5.09
CA HIS A 80 15.73 9.26 -4.03
C HIS A 80 15.16 8.86 -2.67
N TRP A 81 13.89 8.46 -2.61
CA TRP A 81 13.22 8.00 -1.39
C TRP A 81 13.90 6.75 -0.83
N GLU A 82 14.12 5.73 -1.66
CA GLU A 82 14.75 4.47 -1.23
C GLU A 82 16.17 4.69 -0.72
N ARG A 83 16.94 5.56 -1.40
CA ARG A 83 18.28 5.94 -0.94
C ARG A 83 18.24 6.62 0.41
N GLN A 84 17.36 7.62 0.59
CA GLN A 84 17.31 8.40 1.82
C GLN A 84 16.80 7.63 3.04
N HIS A 85 15.79 6.81 2.85
CA HIS A 85 15.09 6.18 3.96
C HIS A 85 15.49 4.73 4.21
N HIS A 86 15.98 4.04 3.21
CA HIS A 86 16.32 2.62 3.30
C HIS A 86 17.78 2.31 2.98
N ALA A 87 18.59 3.31 2.59
CA ALA A 87 19.97 3.14 2.12
C ALA A 87 20.07 2.14 0.93
N VAL A 88 19.04 2.07 0.09
CA VAL A 88 18.99 1.21 -1.09
C VAL A 88 19.33 2.01 -2.34
N GLU A 89 20.34 1.57 -3.07
CA GLU A 89 20.72 2.17 -4.35
C GLU A 89 19.97 1.45 -5.49
N LEU A 90 19.09 2.19 -6.15
CA LEU A 90 18.31 1.70 -7.30
C LEU A 90 18.68 2.45 -8.55
N THR A 91 18.50 1.78 -9.70
CA THR A 91 18.44 2.40 -11.02
C THR A 91 17.02 2.26 -11.58
N LYS A 92 16.74 2.96 -12.68
CA LYS A 92 15.42 2.86 -13.33
C LYS A 92 15.07 1.43 -13.74
N GLU A 93 16.06 0.66 -14.14
CA GLU A 93 15.95 -0.73 -14.59
C GLU A 93 15.58 -1.70 -13.46
N ASN A 94 15.81 -1.31 -12.21
CA ASN A 94 15.42 -2.09 -11.04
C ASN A 94 13.94 -1.90 -10.65
N ILE A 95 13.22 -0.99 -11.32
CA ILE A 95 11.86 -0.61 -10.96
C ILE A 95 10.87 -1.09 -12.01
N VAL A 96 9.96 -1.94 -11.61
CA VAL A 96 8.85 -2.44 -12.43
C VAL A 96 7.53 -2.04 -11.80
N PHE A 97 6.66 -1.41 -12.57
CA PHE A 97 5.32 -1.03 -12.13
C PHE A 97 4.33 -2.15 -12.44
N THR A 98 3.46 -2.40 -11.48
CA THR A 98 2.36 -3.36 -11.60
C THR A 98 1.07 -2.73 -11.06
N SER A 99 -0.06 -3.40 -11.21
CA SER A 99 -1.35 -2.93 -10.69
C SER A 99 -1.47 -3.02 -9.15
N GLY A 100 -0.46 -3.54 -8.46
CA GLY A 100 -0.40 -3.60 -7.01
C GLY A 100 0.55 -4.66 -6.49
N VAL A 101 0.96 -4.55 -5.23
CA VAL A 101 1.96 -5.44 -4.60
C VAL A 101 1.52 -6.91 -4.63
N LEU A 102 0.24 -7.20 -4.37
CA LEU A 102 -0.27 -8.57 -4.38
C LEU A 102 -0.18 -9.21 -5.77
N THR A 103 -0.44 -8.43 -6.82
CA THR A 103 -0.24 -8.87 -8.21
C THR A 103 1.23 -9.16 -8.50
N SER A 104 2.13 -8.31 -8.01
CA SER A 104 3.58 -8.53 -8.14
C SER A 104 4.02 -9.82 -7.44
N LEU A 105 3.51 -10.07 -6.23
CA LEU A 105 3.82 -11.29 -5.48
C LEU A 105 3.31 -12.54 -6.18
N ALA A 106 2.09 -12.51 -6.71
CA ALA A 106 1.55 -13.62 -7.49
C ALA A 106 2.41 -13.90 -8.73
N ALA A 107 2.80 -12.86 -9.45
CA ALA A 107 3.69 -12.99 -10.61
C ALA A 107 5.07 -13.56 -10.22
N ALA A 108 5.65 -13.12 -9.11
CA ALA A 108 6.92 -13.63 -8.59
C ALA A 108 6.82 -15.12 -8.22
N VAL A 109 5.75 -15.49 -7.49
CA VAL A 109 5.48 -16.89 -7.15
C VAL A 109 5.42 -17.76 -8.40
N GLN A 110 4.69 -17.34 -9.43
CA GLN A 110 4.54 -18.08 -10.69
C GLN A 110 5.85 -18.14 -11.48
N THR A 111 6.65 -17.08 -11.45
CA THR A 111 7.88 -16.97 -12.25
C THR A 111 9.03 -17.78 -11.65
N PHE A 112 9.19 -17.72 -10.32
CA PHE A 112 10.37 -18.28 -9.65
C PHE A 112 10.16 -19.65 -9.03
N THR A 113 8.92 -20.16 -9.03
CA THR A 113 8.59 -21.44 -8.43
C THR A 113 7.66 -22.26 -9.33
N LYS A 114 7.46 -23.53 -8.98
CA LYS A 114 6.53 -24.47 -9.64
C LYS A 114 5.43 -24.91 -8.66
N PRO A 115 4.27 -25.38 -9.12
CA PRO A 115 3.29 -26.04 -8.26
C PRO A 115 3.94 -27.15 -7.44
N GLY A 116 3.66 -27.17 -6.12
CA GLY A 116 4.26 -28.10 -5.17
C GLY A 116 5.54 -27.60 -4.48
N ASP A 117 6.16 -26.52 -4.94
CA ASP A 117 7.29 -25.91 -4.25
C ASP A 117 6.87 -25.26 -2.92
N SER A 118 7.81 -25.17 -2.00
CA SER A 118 7.59 -24.54 -0.69
C SER A 118 8.03 -23.09 -0.68
N ILE A 119 7.21 -22.23 -0.08
CA ILE A 119 7.49 -20.80 0.10
C ILE A 119 7.50 -20.49 1.59
N LEU A 120 8.61 -19.93 2.06
CA LEU A 120 8.77 -19.51 3.46
C LEU A 120 8.14 -18.12 3.67
N ILE A 121 7.28 -18.01 4.68
CA ILE A 121 6.72 -16.76 5.17
C ILE A 121 6.87 -16.66 6.69
N HIS A 122 6.81 -15.45 7.23
CA HIS A 122 6.75 -15.24 8.66
C HIS A 122 5.35 -15.60 9.22
N ASP A 123 5.27 -15.79 10.55
CA ASP A 123 4.01 -15.97 11.27
C ASP A 123 4.09 -15.19 12.60
N PRO A 124 3.22 -14.20 12.85
CA PRO A 124 2.13 -13.73 11.96
C PRO A 124 2.62 -12.94 10.74
N VAL A 125 1.80 -12.94 9.68
CA VAL A 125 2.05 -12.21 8.45
C VAL A 125 0.72 -11.68 7.87
N TYR A 126 0.80 -10.77 6.94
CA TYR A 126 -0.37 -10.24 6.21
C TYR A 126 -1.13 -11.38 5.50
N PRO A 127 -2.43 -11.60 5.83
CA PRO A 127 -3.16 -12.80 5.40
C PRO A 127 -3.19 -13.07 3.90
N PRO A 128 -3.27 -12.06 3.01
CA PRO A 128 -3.24 -12.29 1.57
C PRO A 128 -1.99 -13.01 1.05
N PHE A 129 -0.86 -12.98 1.78
CA PHE A 129 0.34 -13.71 1.34
C PHE A 129 0.11 -15.22 1.35
N SER A 130 -0.56 -15.74 2.38
CA SER A 130 -0.93 -17.15 2.43
C SER A 130 -1.86 -17.52 1.28
N SER A 131 -2.89 -16.72 1.05
CA SER A 131 -3.85 -16.97 -0.04
C SER A 131 -3.19 -16.99 -1.43
N ILE A 132 -2.22 -16.10 -1.69
CA ILE A 132 -1.48 -16.09 -2.95
C ILE A 132 -0.71 -17.39 -3.14
N ILE A 133 -0.03 -17.87 -2.12
CA ILE A 133 0.78 -19.09 -2.17
C ILE A 133 -0.12 -20.31 -2.44
N GLU A 134 -1.20 -20.45 -1.68
CA GLU A 134 -2.15 -21.57 -1.80
C GLU A 134 -2.90 -21.58 -3.13
N THR A 135 -3.43 -20.43 -3.56
CA THR A 135 -4.12 -20.30 -4.85
C THR A 135 -3.22 -20.66 -6.03
N ASN A 136 -1.92 -20.40 -5.90
CA ASN A 136 -0.93 -20.82 -6.90
C ASN A 136 -0.39 -22.24 -6.67
N GLN A 137 -1.00 -23.05 -5.80
CA GLN A 137 -0.64 -24.47 -5.56
C GLN A 137 0.79 -24.66 -5.01
N ARG A 138 1.28 -23.72 -4.19
CA ARG A 138 2.54 -23.84 -3.47
C ARG A 138 2.27 -24.16 -2.01
N HIS A 139 3.28 -24.77 -1.35
CA HIS A 139 3.19 -25.09 0.08
C HIS A 139 3.74 -23.96 0.93
N ILE A 140 3.04 -23.65 2.02
CA ILE A 140 3.49 -22.64 2.99
C ILE A 140 4.40 -23.31 4.01
N VAL A 141 5.59 -22.74 4.19
CA VAL A 141 6.48 -23.01 5.33
C VAL A 141 6.47 -21.75 6.21
N ARG A 142 6.22 -21.91 7.51
CA ARG A 142 6.10 -20.78 8.44
C ARG A 142 7.34 -20.65 9.31
N SER A 143 7.81 -19.43 9.49
CA SER A 143 8.85 -19.05 10.46
C SER A 143 8.25 -18.08 11.46
N SER A 144 8.04 -18.55 12.69
CA SER A 144 7.44 -17.71 13.73
C SER A 144 8.36 -16.55 14.11
N LEU A 145 7.77 -15.36 14.23
CA LEU A 145 8.43 -14.21 14.82
C LEU A 145 8.61 -14.44 16.32
N LEU A 146 9.75 -14.03 16.83
CA LEU A 146 10.03 -14.10 18.27
C LEU A 146 9.77 -12.73 18.89
N GLU A 147 8.99 -12.73 19.96
CA GLU A 147 8.82 -11.56 20.83
C GLU A 147 10.11 -11.39 21.67
N LYS A 148 10.65 -10.15 21.73
CA LYS A 148 11.84 -9.83 22.51
C LYS A 148 11.45 -9.08 23.78
#